data_f64c5da101338ed05302adeb3e6bdfae
#
_entry.id   f64c5da101338ed05302adeb3e6bdfae
#
_cell.length_a   1.000
_cell.length_b   1.000
_cell.length_c   1.000
_cell.angle_alpha   90.00
_cell.angle_beta   90.00
_cell.angle_gamma   90.00
#
_symmetry.space_group_name_H-M   'P 1'
#
loop_
_entity.id
_entity.type
_entity.pdbx_description
1 polymer ?
#
loop_
_entity_poly.entity_id
_entity_poly.type
_entity_poly.pdbx_seq_one_letter_code
_entity_poly.pdbx_strand_id
1 'polypeptide(L)'
;MRVQLALNVNDIDEAVEFYSKLFDAKVSKRKPGYANFSIDEPPLKLVLFENPEAGERLNHLGVEVFDDADVHAATGRLRSAGMVSSVEDAKTCCYATQNKVWAVDPQGMRWEWYRVIEDSDTFGPARD
;
A
#
# COMPACT_ATOMS: atom_id res chain seq x y z
N MET A 1 3.89 8.19 10.94
CA MET A 1 3.76 6.98 10.08
C MET A 1 2.50 6.20 10.45
N ARG A 2 2.04 5.38 9.55
CA ARG A 2 0.86 4.54 9.78
C ARG A 2 0.96 3.22 9.05
N VAL A 3 0.30 2.20 9.58
CA VAL A 3 0.24 0.88 8.93
C VAL A 3 -0.63 0.96 7.68
N GLN A 4 -0.20 0.27 6.63
CA GLN A 4 -0.99 0.05 5.43
C GLN A 4 -1.49 -1.38 5.38
N LEU A 5 -2.76 -1.52 5.02
CA LEU A 5 -3.41 -2.79 4.78
C LEU A 5 -3.94 -2.77 3.35
N ALA A 6 -3.43 -3.66 2.50
CA ALA A 6 -3.84 -3.76 1.10
C ALA A 6 -4.59 -5.06 0.88
N LEU A 7 -5.85 -4.96 0.48
CA LEU A 7 -6.77 -6.08 0.37
C LEU A 7 -7.22 -6.29 -1.08
N ASN A 8 -7.43 -7.56 -1.42
CA ASN A 8 -8.13 -7.95 -2.64
C ASN A 8 -9.61 -8.09 -2.31
N VAL A 9 -10.47 -7.45 -3.08
CA VAL A 9 -11.91 -7.48 -2.89
C VAL A 9 -12.61 -7.98 -4.15
N ASN A 10 -13.81 -8.52 -4.00
CA ASN A 10 -14.56 -9.04 -5.14
C ASN A 10 -15.20 -7.94 -5.96
N ASP A 11 -15.67 -6.88 -5.30
CA ASP A 11 -16.41 -5.78 -5.91
C ASP A 11 -16.00 -4.49 -5.20
N ILE A 12 -15.46 -3.54 -5.97
CA ILE A 12 -14.93 -2.32 -5.37
C ILE A 12 -16.03 -1.44 -4.78
N ASP A 13 -17.21 -1.40 -5.41
CA ASP A 13 -18.32 -0.57 -4.92
C ASP A 13 -18.82 -1.07 -3.56
N GLU A 14 -19.01 -2.38 -3.43
CA GLU A 14 -19.38 -3.01 -2.16
C GLU A 14 -18.34 -2.75 -1.07
N ALA A 15 -17.08 -2.90 -1.42
CA ALA A 15 -15.98 -2.73 -0.47
C ALA A 15 -15.89 -1.29 0.01
N VAL A 16 -16.01 -0.33 -0.88
CA VAL A 16 -15.99 1.10 -0.52
C VAL A 16 -17.15 1.41 0.42
N GLU A 17 -18.34 0.92 0.12
CA GLU A 17 -19.50 1.13 0.99
C GLU A 17 -19.28 0.52 2.38
N PHE A 18 -18.80 -0.71 2.44
CA PHE A 18 -18.57 -1.40 3.70
C PHE A 18 -17.52 -0.67 4.56
N TYR A 19 -16.36 -0.38 3.98
CA TYR A 19 -15.25 0.21 4.74
C TYR A 19 -15.49 1.67 5.11
N SER A 20 -16.23 2.41 4.29
CA SER A 20 -16.67 3.77 4.65
C SER A 20 -17.49 3.77 5.93
N LYS A 21 -18.38 2.80 6.07
CA LYS A 21 -19.22 2.66 7.27
C LYS A 21 -18.44 2.10 8.45
N LEU A 22 -17.59 1.09 8.20
CA LEU A 22 -16.82 0.45 9.27
C LEU A 22 -15.92 1.44 9.99
N PHE A 23 -15.25 2.31 9.26
CA PHE A 23 -14.30 3.26 9.80
C PHE A 23 -14.87 4.68 9.95
N ASP A 24 -16.12 4.88 9.58
CA ASP A 24 -16.73 6.22 9.55
C ASP A 24 -15.83 7.21 8.81
N ALA A 25 -15.41 6.84 7.61
CA ALA A 25 -14.45 7.59 6.82
C ALA A 25 -14.91 7.68 5.36
N LYS A 26 -14.47 8.74 4.70
CA LYS A 26 -14.71 8.89 3.26
C LYS A 26 -13.54 8.29 2.48
N VAL A 27 -13.85 7.73 1.31
CA VAL A 27 -12.81 7.27 0.39
C VAL A 27 -11.91 8.45 0.02
N SER A 28 -10.58 8.24 0.05
CA SER A 28 -9.60 9.28 -0.24
C SER A 28 -9.26 9.36 -1.72
N LYS A 29 -9.16 8.20 -2.38
CA LYS A 29 -8.92 8.10 -3.82
C LYS A 29 -9.73 6.94 -4.36
N ARG A 30 -10.31 7.13 -5.54
CA ARG A 30 -11.06 6.09 -6.21
C ARG A 30 -10.80 6.11 -7.71
N LYS A 31 -10.49 4.95 -8.27
CA LYS A 31 -10.26 4.71 -9.70
C LYS A 31 -10.96 3.41 -10.07
N PRO A 32 -11.14 3.08 -11.36
CA PRO A 32 -11.74 1.80 -11.75
C PRO A 32 -10.98 0.62 -11.11
N GLY A 33 -11.69 -0.21 -10.34
CA GLY A 33 -11.12 -1.36 -9.68
C GLY A 33 -10.14 -1.06 -8.54
N TYR A 34 -10.11 0.18 -8.05
CA TYR A 34 -9.16 0.61 -7.03
C TYR A 34 -9.78 1.66 -6.11
N ALA A 35 -9.44 1.59 -4.83
CA ALA A 35 -9.79 2.65 -3.88
C ALA A 35 -8.78 2.68 -2.74
N ASN A 36 -8.63 3.84 -2.09
CA ASN A 36 -7.92 3.88 -0.84
C ASN A 36 -8.57 4.84 0.14
N PHE A 37 -8.29 4.60 1.42
CA PHE A 37 -8.74 5.40 2.54
C PHE A 37 -7.53 5.82 3.36
N SER A 38 -7.47 7.11 3.71
CA SER A 38 -6.51 7.64 4.68
C SER A 38 -7.26 7.85 5.98
N ILE A 39 -7.11 6.91 6.90
CA ILE A 39 -7.87 6.90 8.15
C ILE A 39 -6.98 7.46 9.26
N ASP A 40 -7.54 8.39 10.05
CA ASP A 40 -6.81 9.02 11.16
C ASP A 40 -6.93 8.21 12.44
N GLU A 41 -8.07 7.58 12.66
CA GLU A 41 -8.32 6.83 13.90
C GLU A 41 -9.05 5.51 13.62
N PRO A 42 -8.36 4.37 13.78
CA PRO A 42 -6.92 4.26 14.04
C PRO A 42 -6.08 4.73 12.84
N PRO A 43 -4.82 5.12 13.04
CA PRO A 43 -3.96 5.52 11.91
C PRO A 43 -3.77 4.33 10.95
N LEU A 44 -4.39 4.41 9.78
CA LEU A 44 -4.40 3.30 8.83
C LEU A 44 -4.54 3.81 7.40
N LYS A 45 -3.70 3.29 6.52
CA LYS A 45 -3.90 3.41 5.08
C LYS A 45 -4.54 2.12 4.60
N LEU A 46 -5.78 2.19 4.15
CA LEU A 46 -6.48 1.03 3.60
C LEU A 46 -6.51 1.12 2.08
N VAL A 47 -6.01 0.09 1.41
CA VAL A 47 -5.95 0.02 -0.05
C VAL A 47 -6.76 -1.17 -0.51
N LEU A 48 -7.62 -0.95 -1.51
CA LEU A 48 -8.52 -1.98 -2.04
C LEU A 48 -8.26 -2.17 -3.52
N PHE A 49 -8.02 -3.42 -3.92
CA PHE A 49 -7.88 -3.83 -5.32
C PHE A 49 -9.03 -4.77 -5.66
N GLU A 50 -9.79 -4.46 -6.72
CA GLU A 50 -10.80 -5.39 -7.20
C GLU A 50 -10.11 -6.53 -7.92
N ASN A 51 -10.20 -7.72 -7.32
CA ASN A 51 -9.64 -8.94 -7.89
C ASN A 51 -10.42 -10.14 -7.34
N PRO A 52 -11.58 -10.46 -7.95
CA PRO A 52 -12.41 -11.58 -7.46
C PRO A 52 -11.73 -12.93 -7.60
N GLU A 53 -10.71 -13.05 -8.48
CA GLU A 53 -9.97 -14.28 -8.72
C GLU A 53 -8.78 -14.47 -7.78
N ALA A 54 -8.52 -13.51 -6.89
CA ALA A 54 -7.40 -13.62 -5.95
C ALA A 54 -7.57 -14.81 -5.02
N GLY A 55 -6.51 -15.60 -4.85
CA GLY A 55 -6.50 -16.74 -3.93
C GLY A 55 -6.56 -16.33 -2.46
N GLU A 56 -6.13 -15.12 -2.14
CA GLU A 56 -6.09 -14.59 -0.79
C GLU A 56 -6.68 -13.19 -0.75
N ARG A 57 -7.32 -12.83 0.37
CA ARG A 57 -7.87 -11.50 0.57
C ARG A 57 -6.79 -10.47 0.87
N LEU A 58 -5.71 -10.87 1.53
CA LEU A 58 -4.60 -9.98 1.85
C LEU A 58 -3.62 -9.92 0.67
N ASN A 59 -3.44 -8.74 0.10
CA ASN A 59 -2.50 -8.52 -1.01
C ASN A 59 -1.08 -8.30 -0.47
N HIS A 60 -0.91 -7.30 0.39
CA HIS A 60 0.35 -7.03 1.07
C HIS A 60 0.10 -6.10 2.27
N LEU A 61 1.13 -5.92 3.07
CA LEU A 61 1.13 -5.00 4.21
C LEU A 61 2.21 -3.94 4.00
N GLY A 62 2.14 -2.88 4.79
CA GLY A 62 3.17 -1.86 4.70
C GLY A 62 3.12 -0.85 5.82
N VAL A 63 4.08 0.06 5.77
CA VAL A 63 4.13 1.23 6.64
C VAL A 63 4.33 2.46 5.76
N GLU A 64 3.40 3.37 5.80
CA GLU A 64 3.50 4.65 5.12
C GLU A 64 4.21 5.64 6.02
N VAL A 65 5.25 6.27 5.48
CA VAL A 65 6.00 7.33 6.14
C VAL A 65 5.85 8.63 5.35
N PHE A 66 6.22 9.75 5.95
CA PHE A 66 5.99 11.06 5.36
C PHE A 66 7.28 11.85 5.12
N ASP A 67 8.43 11.18 5.23
CA ASP A 67 9.74 11.76 5.02
C ASP A 67 10.65 10.73 4.35
N ASP A 68 11.42 11.15 3.35
CA ASP A 68 12.37 10.27 2.65
C ASP A 68 13.43 9.71 3.60
N ALA A 69 13.81 10.47 4.63
CA ALA A 69 14.76 10.00 5.64
C ALA A 69 14.26 8.74 6.34
N ASP A 70 12.94 8.60 6.54
CA ASP A 70 12.37 7.41 7.15
C ASP A 70 12.46 6.18 6.23
N VAL A 71 12.28 6.38 4.91
CA VAL A 71 12.48 5.28 3.94
C VAL A 71 13.94 4.86 3.90
N HIS A 72 14.87 5.82 3.89
CA HIS A 72 16.31 5.55 3.87
C HIS A 72 16.75 4.84 5.15
N ALA A 73 16.24 5.26 6.30
CA ALA A 73 16.55 4.62 7.58
C ALA A 73 16.05 3.17 7.62
N ALA A 74 14.82 2.93 7.15
CA ALA A 74 14.28 1.59 7.05
C ALA A 74 15.08 0.72 6.09
N THR A 75 15.46 1.27 4.93
CA THR A 75 16.29 0.56 3.94
C THR A 75 17.61 0.12 4.55
N GLY A 76 18.30 1.03 5.26
CA GLY A 76 19.56 0.73 5.92
C GLY A 76 19.43 -0.35 6.99
N ARG A 77 18.40 -0.24 7.83
CA ARG A 77 18.11 -1.22 8.88
C ARG A 77 17.81 -2.60 8.29
N LEU A 78 17.00 -2.66 7.25
CA LEU A 78 16.61 -3.92 6.61
C LEU A 78 17.78 -4.55 5.84
N ARG A 79 18.63 -3.73 5.18
CA ARG A 79 19.84 -4.22 4.53
C ARG A 79 20.81 -4.84 5.54
N SER A 80 21.01 -4.18 6.66
CA SER A 80 21.88 -4.68 7.73
C SER A 80 21.38 -6.00 8.29
N ALA A 81 20.07 -6.23 8.28
CA ALA A 81 19.46 -7.47 8.74
C ALA A 81 19.35 -8.53 7.63
N GLY A 82 19.76 -8.21 6.38
CA GLY A 82 19.67 -9.14 5.25
C GLY A 82 18.24 -9.36 4.74
N MET A 83 17.35 -8.39 4.96
CA MET A 83 15.91 -8.54 4.71
C MET A 83 15.41 -7.81 3.46
N VAL A 84 16.24 -7.03 2.77
CA VAL A 84 15.77 -6.28 1.60
C VAL A 84 15.50 -7.22 0.43
N SER A 85 14.28 -7.17 -0.09
CA SER A 85 13.89 -7.88 -1.31
C SER A 85 14.09 -6.98 -2.54
N SER A 86 13.64 -5.71 -2.47
CA SER A 86 13.90 -4.73 -3.54
C SER A 86 13.78 -3.31 -3.00
N VAL A 87 14.39 -2.35 -3.73
CA VAL A 87 14.28 -0.92 -3.46
C VAL A 87 13.76 -0.25 -4.72
N GLU A 88 12.77 0.63 -4.56
CA GLU A 88 12.18 1.37 -5.67
C GLU A 88 12.20 2.87 -5.33
N ASP A 89 12.91 3.66 -6.14
CA ASP A 89 12.99 5.10 -5.98
C ASP A 89 12.16 5.78 -7.07
N ALA A 90 11.28 6.70 -6.67
CA ALA A 90 10.42 7.49 -7.56
C ALA A 90 9.63 6.61 -8.56
N LYS A 91 9.20 5.44 -8.14
CA LYS A 91 8.37 4.54 -8.94
C LYS A 91 6.90 4.95 -8.89
N THR A 92 6.23 4.95 -10.04
CA THR A 92 4.79 5.11 -10.11
C THR A 92 4.10 3.76 -9.91
N CYS A 93 3.26 3.67 -8.90
CA CYS A 93 2.49 2.48 -8.59
C CYS A 93 1.20 2.89 -7.87
N CYS A 94 0.10 2.21 -8.19
CA CYS A 94 -1.17 2.42 -7.48
C CYS A 94 -1.60 3.90 -7.46
N TYR A 95 -1.46 4.57 -8.60
CA TYR A 95 -1.82 5.98 -8.82
C TYR A 95 -1.01 6.97 -7.97
N ALA A 96 0.23 6.63 -7.63
CA ALA A 96 1.14 7.51 -6.93
C ALA A 96 2.59 7.24 -7.32
N THR A 97 3.43 8.27 -7.32
CA THR A 97 4.88 8.11 -7.45
C THR A 97 5.44 7.97 -6.04
N GLN A 98 6.25 6.95 -5.80
CA GLN A 98 6.62 6.53 -4.46
C GLN A 98 8.10 6.13 -4.37
N ASN A 99 8.68 6.37 -3.19
CA ASN A 99 9.93 5.73 -2.77
C ASN A 99 9.57 4.60 -1.82
N LYS A 100 10.18 3.42 -1.98
CA LYS A 100 9.87 2.29 -1.11
C LYS A 100 10.97 1.25 -1.04
N VAL A 101 10.95 0.49 0.03
CA VAL A 101 11.75 -0.72 0.21
C VAL A 101 10.81 -1.86 0.55
N TRP A 102 11.06 -3.01 -0.06
CA TRP A 102 10.28 -4.24 0.15
C TRP A 102 11.05 -5.24 0.98
N ALA A 103 10.33 -5.94 1.84
CA ALA A 103 10.81 -7.12 2.55
C ALA A 103 9.73 -8.20 2.44
N VAL A 104 10.14 -9.46 2.52
CA VAL A 104 9.23 -10.60 2.45
C VAL A 104 9.43 -11.41 3.73
N ASP A 105 8.34 -11.74 4.42
CA ASP A 105 8.41 -12.52 5.64
C ASP A 105 8.64 -14.01 5.33
N PRO A 106 8.88 -14.87 6.34
CA PRO A 106 9.17 -16.28 6.11
C PRO A 106 8.07 -17.07 5.39
N GLN A 107 6.84 -16.57 5.37
CA GLN A 107 5.71 -17.23 4.68
C GLN A 107 5.37 -16.59 3.35
N GLY A 108 6.22 -15.67 2.87
CA GLY A 108 6.00 -15.02 1.58
C GLY A 108 5.12 -13.78 1.62
N MET A 109 4.77 -13.30 2.81
CA MET A 109 3.99 -12.06 2.94
C MET A 109 4.89 -10.86 2.65
N ARG A 110 4.46 -10.03 1.73
CA ARG A 110 5.22 -8.85 1.31
C ARG A 110 4.88 -7.65 2.18
N TRP A 111 5.92 -6.94 2.61
CA TRP A 111 5.83 -5.70 3.37
C TRP A 111 6.56 -4.60 2.63
N GLU A 112 5.94 -3.42 2.52
CA GLU A 112 6.62 -2.24 1.98
C GLU A 112 6.72 -1.16 3.04
N TRP A 113 7.86 -0.44 3.03
CA TRP A 113 8.06 0.79 3.78
C TRP A 113 8.17 1.88 2.74
N TYR A 114 7.23 2.85 2.72
CA TYR A 114 7.12 3.73 1.57
C TYR A 114 6.69 5.14 1.93
N ARG A 115 7.06 6.06 1.04
CA ARG A 115 6.59 7.43 1.05
C ARG A 115 5.99 7.76 -0.30
N VAL A 116 4.80 8.37 -0.30
CA VAL A 116 4.17 8.90 -1.52
C VAL A 116 4.79 10.26 -1.81
N ILE A 117 5.34 10.43 -3.02
CA ILE A 117 5.95 11.68 -3.46
C ILE A 117 4.89 12.57 -4.09
N GLU A 118 4.09 12.01 -5.01
CA GLU A 118 3.02 12.74 -5.68
C GLU A 118 1.96 11.75 -6.19
N ASP A 119 0.74 12.24 -6.43
CA ASP A 119 -0.31 11.46 -7.06
C ASP A 119 -0.03 11.29 -8.55
N SER A 120 -0.55 10.21 -9.13
CA SER A 120 -0.44 9.90 -10.55
C SER A 120 -1.81 9.51 -11.11
N ASP A 121 -2.08 9.91 -12.36
CA ASP A 121 -3.29 9.50 -13.07
C ASP A 121 -3.20 8.07 -13.59
N THR A 122 -2.02 7.47 -13.57
CA THR A 122 -1.80 6.10 -14.03
C THR A 122 -1.51 5.16 -12.87
N PHE A 123 -1.89 3.89 -13.03
CA PHE A 123 -1.60 2.86 -12.04
C PHE A 123 -0.09 2.57 -11.96
N GLY A 124 0.62 2.76 -13.07
CA GLY A 124 2.03 2.46 -13.18
C GLY A 124 2.26 1.18 -13.98
N PRO A 125 3.53 0.76 -14.15
CA PRO A 125 3.83 -0.47 -14.89
C PRO A 125 3.31 -1.69 -14.15
N ALA A 126 3.08 -2.78 -14.92
CA ALA A 126 2.66 -4.05 -14.34
C ALA A 126 3.69 -4.54 -13.32
N ARG A 127 3.21 -5.12 -12.24
CA ARG A 127 4.09 -5.75 -11.25
C ARG A 127 4.50 -7.14 -11.73
N ASP A 128 5.75 -7.40 -11.60
CA ASP A 128 6.30 -8.74 -11.86
C ASP A 128 6.09 -9.68 -10.67
#